data_b2c129d076f1c1ccdcf3b3b6ace0da73
#
_entry.id   b2c129d076f1c1ccdcf3b3b6ace0da73
#
_cell.length_a   1.000
_cell.length_b   1.000
_cell.length_c   1.000
_cell.angle_alpha   90.00
_cell.angle_beta   90.00
_cell.angle_gamma   90.00
#
_symmetry.space_group_name_H-M   'P 1'
#
loop_
_entity.id
_entity.type
_entity.pdbx_description
1 polymer ?
#
loop_
_entity_poly.entity_id
_entity_poly.type
_entity_poly.pdbx_seq_one_letter_code
_entity_poly.pdbx_strand_id
1 'polypeptide(L)'
;SGVFTITGCENFIIRNLSFIGPGSVDVGGYDLISVVGSTHLWIDHCSFTDGMDGNLDITNKADFVTVSWCTFVYSERSYAHAFSNLIAGSDDPSQGEYNLNVTWANCWWKSGCKNRMPMARFGVIHLYDNFYDCPGASVCINPQKESNFLIENNYFSPGVNRIFSQKNATAYVWH
;
A
#
# COMPACT_ATOMS: atom_id res chain seq x y z
N SER A 1 -7.29 -15.46 -9.00
CA SER A 1 -7.41 -15.56 -7.54
C SER A 1 -6.23 -14.86 -6.90
N GLY A 2 -6.46 -14.07 -5.86
CA GLY A 2 -5.40 -13.46 -5.06
C GLY A 2 -4.44 -14.55 -4.59
N VAL A 3 -3.19 -14.21 -4.42
CA VAL A 3 -2.20 -15.18 -3.95
C VAL A 3 -2.49 -15.56 -2.50
N PHE A 4 -2.91 -14.58 -1.69
CA PHE A 4 -3.17 -14.81 -0.28
C PHE A 4 -4.21 -13.83 0.29
N THR A 5 -5.32 -14.35 0.79
CA THR A 5 -6.36 -13.53 1.43
C THR A 5 -6.42 -13.82 2.92
N ILE A 6 -6.35 -12.78 3.75
CA ILE A 6 -6.44 -12.84 5.21
C ILE A 6 -7.75 -12.19 5.62
N THR A 7 -8.71 -12.98 6.05
CA THR A 7 -10.06 -12.50 6.37
C THR A 7 -10.44 -12.82 7.80
N GLY A 8 -10.82 -11.78 8.56
CA GLY A 8 -11.32 -11.92 9.94
C GLY A 8 -10.31 -12.55 10.90
N CYS A 9 -9.02 -12.41 10.63
CA CYS A 9 -7.94 -12.93 11.47
C CYS A 9 -7.50 -11.89 12.49
N GLU A 10 -6.98 -12.37 13.62
CA GLU A 10 -6.36 -11.54 14.66
C GLU A 10 -4.98 -12.05 15.03
N ASN A 11 -4.09 -11.13 15.43
CA ASN A 11 -2.75 -11.46 15.92
C ASN A 11 -1.95 -12.31 14.94
N PHE A 12 -1.83 -11.86 13.70
CA PHE A 12 -1.22 -12.61 12.60
C PHE A 12 0.11 -11.98 12.16
N ILE A 13 1.12 -12.81 11.94
CA ILE A 13 2.44 -12.37 11.50
C ILE A 13 2.81 -13.07 10.18
N ILE A 14 3.22 -12.29 9.18
CA ILE A 14 3.79 -12.76 7.92
C ILE A 14 5.21 -12.22 7.82
N ARG A 15 6.20 -13.11 7.71
CA ARG A 15 7.60 -12.67 7.63
C ARG A 15 8.41 -13.48 6.62
N ASN A 16 9.39 -12.79 6.01
CA ASN A 16 10.43 -13.40 5.18
C ASN A 16 9.87 -14.21 3.99
N LEU A 17 8.78 -13.74 3.39
CA LEU A 17 8.15 -14.38 2.23
C LEU A 17 8.29 -13.51 0.97
N SER A 18 8.34 -14.18 -0.17
CA SER A 18 8.32 -13.54 -1.49
C SER A 18 7.03 -13.89 -2.21
N PHE A 19 6.29 -12.87 -2.64
CA PHE A 19 5.06 -12.99 -3.41
C PHE A 19 5.31 -12.49 -4.82
N ILE A 20 5.08 -13.34 -5.81
CA ILE A 20 5.33 -13.03 -7.22
C ILE A 20 4.06 -13.33 -8.02
N GLY A 21 3.55 -12.29 -8.67
CA GLY A 21 2.37 -12.38 -9.52
C GLY A 21 2.69 -12.45 -11.01
N PRO A 22 1.66 -12.54 -11.84
CA PRO A 22 1.80 -12.61 -13.29
C PRO A 22 2.06 -11.26 -13.96
N GLY A 23 1.97 -10.16 -13.22
CA GLY A 23 1.90 -8.81 -13.75
C GLY A 23 0.46 -8.34 -13.96
N SER A 24 0.29 -7.06 -14.31
CA SER A 24 -1.03 -6.44 -14.49
C SER A 24 -1.69 -6.85 -15.81
N VAL A 25 -1.92 -8.15 -15.98
CA VAL A 25 -2.54 -8.74 -17.16
C VAL A 25 -4.07 -8.68 -17.12
N ASP A 26 -4.63 -8.50 -15.93
CA ASP A 26 -6.07 -8.35 -15.70
C ASP A 26 -6.28 -7.43 -14.50
N VAL A 27 -6.62 -6.17 -14.76
CA VAL A 27 -6.82 -5.12 -13.72
C VAL A 27 -8.11 -5.29 -12.90
N GLY A 28 -8.95 -6.23 -13.22
CA GLY A 28 -10.07 -6.68 -12.39
C GLY A 28 -9.72 -7.93 -11.57
N GLY A 29 -8.46 -8.30 -11.55
CA GLY A 29 -7.93 -9.48 -10.87
C GLY A 29 -7.73 -9.30 -9.38
N TYR A 30 -6.71 -9.96 -8.86
CA TYR A 30 -6.47 -10.06 -7.44
C TYR A 30 -5.11 -9.49 -7.05
N ASP A 31 -5.02 -8.98 -5.82
CA ASP A 31 -3.75 -8.58 -5.21
C ASP A 31 -2.91 -9.80 -4.81
N LEU A 32 -1.63 -9.58 -4.58
CA LEU A 32 -0.78 -10.64 -4.01
C LEU A 32 -1.17 -10.97 -2.58
N ILE A 33 -1.49 -9.95 -1.78
CA ILE A 33 -2.12 -10.09 -0.46
C ILE A 33 -3.30 -9.14 -0.37
N SER A 34 -4.44 -9.67 0.09
CA SER A 34 -5.61 -8.89 0.50
C SER A 34 -5.90 -9.12 1.97
N VAL A 35 -5.79 -8.07 2.79
CA VAL A 35 -6.15 -8.06 4.22
C VAL A 35 -7.56 -7.51 4.34
N VAL A 36 -8.49 -8.36 4.78
CA VAL A 36 -9.92 -8.04 4.80
C VAL A 36 -10.48 -8.21 6.21
N GLY A 37 -10.91 -7.12 6.85
CA GLY A 37 -11.55 -7.16 8.16
C GLY A 37 -10.73 -7.86 9.26
N SER A 38 -9.41 -7.81 9.15
CA SER A 38 -8.47 -8.47 10.06
C SER A 38 -7.76 -7.45 10.93
N THR A 39 -7.30 -7.82 12.12
CA THR A 39 -6.72 -6.88 13.07
C THR A 39 -5.45 -7.40 13.74
N HIS A 40 -4.57 -6.46 14.15
CA HIS A 40 -3.29 -6.76 14.78
C HIS A 40 -2.39 -7.64 13.89
N LEU A 41 -2.10 -7.15 12.67
CA LEU A 41 -1.25 -7.84 11.72
C LEU A 41 0.13 -7.17 11.62
N TRP A 42 1.15 -8.02 11.50
CA TRP A 42 2.49 -7.57 11.19
C TRP A 42 3.02 -8.30 9.96
N ILE A 43 3.24 -7.53 8.88
CA ILE A 43 3.81 -8.00 7.62
C ILE A 43 5.22 -7.43 7.52
N ASP A 44 6.22 -8.30 7.59
CA ASP A 44 7.59 -7.88 7.83
C ASP A 44 8.61 -8.62 6.95
N HIS A 45 9.60 -7.89 6.43
CA HIS A 45 10.66 -8.45 5.57
C HIS A 45 10.12 -9.29 4.41
N CYS A 46 9.03 -8.85 3.79
CA CYS A 46 8.44 -9.51 2.63
C CYS A 46 8.76 -8.76 1.33
N SER A 47 8.74 -9.49 0.22
CA SER A 47 8.88 -8.90 -1.10
C SER A 47 7.64 -9.16 -1.96
N PHE A 48 7.21 -8.14 -2.68
CA PHE A 48 6.03 -8.17 -3.54
C PHE A 48 6.41 -7.76 -4.95
N THR A 49 6.14 -8.61 -5.91
CA THR A 49 6.50 -8.39 -7.31
C THR A 49 5.33 -8.70 -8.22
N ASP A 50 4.98 -7.74 -9.08
CA ASP A 50 4.05 -7.94 -10.19
C ASP A 50 2.66 -8.44 -9.78
N GLY A 51 2.02 -7.83 -8.80
CA GLY A 51 0.62 -8.10 -8.50
C GLY A 51 -0.29 -7.84 -9.71
N MET A 52 -1.35 -8.62 -9.85
CA MET A 52 -2.26 -8.51 -10.99
C MET A 52 -3.07 -7.22 -10.95
N ASP A 53 -3.71 -6.89 -9.82
CA ASP A 53 -4.37 -5.62 -9.56
C ASP A 53 -3.51 -4.76 -8.63
N GLY A 54 -3.09 -5.29 -7.48
CA GLY A 54 -2.22 -4.65 -6.51
C GLY A 54 -1.24 -5.62 -5.85
N ASN A 55 -0.32 -5.10 -5.05
CA ASN A 55 0.61 -5.92 -4.29
C ASN A 55 0.08 -6.29 -2.90
N LEU A 56 -0.46 -5.31 -2.18
CA LEU A 56 -0.97 -5.49 -0.82
C LEU A 56 -2.09 -4.49 -0.55
N ASP A 57 -3.31 -4.98 -0.41
CA ASP A 57 -4.47 -4.18 -0.10
C ASP A 57 -5.00 -4.45 1.31
N ILE A 58 -5.46 -3.40 1.99
CA ILE A 58 -5.95 -3.43 3.37
C ILE A 58 -7.35 -2.80 3.38
N THR A 59 -8.38 -3.61 3.59
CA THR A 59 -9.77 -3.19 3.35
C THR A 59 -10.74 -3.66 4.42
N ASN A 60 -11.98 -3.21 4.30
CA ASN A 60 -13.11 -3.70 5.09
C ASN A 60 -12.86 -3.69 6.59
N LYS A 61 -12.50 -2.54 7.14
CA LYS A 61 -12.26 -2.33 8.57
C LYS A 61 -11.09 -3.13 9.15
N ALA A 62 -10.16 -3.56 8.31
CA ALA A 62 -8.90 -4.08 8.83
C ALA A 62 -8.20 -3.00 9.68
N ASP A 63 -7.59 -3.39 10.79
CA ASP A 63 -7.10 -2.42 11.75
C ASP A 63 -5.80 -2.85 12.43
N PHE A 64 -5.04 -1.87 12.93
CA PHE A 64 -3.74 -2.11 13.57
C PHE A 64 -2.81 -2.99 12.72
N VAL A 65 -2.62 -2.58 11.47
CA VAL A 65 -1.75 -3.29 10.53
C VAL A 65 -0.42 -2.56 10.42
N THR A 66 0.68 -3.27 10.66
CA THR A 66 2.04 -2.75 10.44
C THR A 66 2.69 -3.50 9.29
N VAL A 67 3.18 -2.74 8.31
CA VAL A 67 3.99 -3.24 7.19
C VAL A 67 5.39 -2.66 7.34
N SER A 68 6.39 -3.51 7.52
CA SER A 68 7.75 -3.05 7.77
C SER A 68 8.79 -3.82 6.96
N TRP A 69 9.86 -3.12 6.57
CA TRP A 69 10.98 -3.72 5.83
C TRP A 69 10.57 -4.51 4.58
N CYS A 70 9.46 -4.13 3.97
CA CYS A 70 8.93 -4.77 2.77
C CYS A 70 9.40 -4.06 1.51
N THR A 71 9.51 -4.82 0.42
CA THR A 71 9.84 -4.27 -0.90
C THR A 71 8.71 -4.50 -1.88
N PHE A 72 8.43 -3.47 -2.69
CA PHE A 72 7.41 -3.48 -3.73
C PHE A 72 8.05 -3.14 -5.06
N VAL A 73 7.80 -3.96 -6.07
CA VAL A 73 8.37 -3.76 -7.40
C VAL A 73 7.39 -4.21 -8.49
N TYR A 74 7.45 -3.53 -9.62
CA TYR A 74 6.76 -3.94 -10.83
C TYR A 74 7.75 -4.01 -12.00
N SER A 75 7.73 -5.11 -12.71
CA SER A 75 8.49 -5.29 -13.94
C SER A 75 7.75 -4.74 -15.15
N GLU A 76 8.35 -4.85 -16.32
CA GLU A 76 7.74 -4.44 -17.58
C GLU A 76 6.40 -5.15 -17.88
N ARG A 77 6.15 -6.31 -17.28
CA ARG A 77 4.86 -7.02 -17.40
C ARG A 77 3.69 -6.24 -16.82
N SER A 78 3.95 -5.32 -15.89
CA SER A 78 2.94 -4.55 -15.18
C SER A 78 2.82 -3.10 -15.64
N TYR A 79 3.32 -2.77 -16.83
CA TYR A 79 3.39 -1.37 -17.30
C TYR A 79 2.03 -0.65 -17.36
N ALA A 80 0.95 -1.38 -17.55
CA ALA A 80 -0.39 -0.80 -17.69
C ALA A 80 -1.02 -0.42 -16.34
N HIS A 81 -0.77 -1.19 -15.28
CA HIS A 81 -1.39 -1.00 -13.97
C HIS A 81 -0.43 -1.38 -12.83
N ALA A 82 0.58 -0.57 -12.61
CA ALA A 82 1.56 -0.78 -11.54
C ALA A 82 1.16 0.01 -10.27
N PHE A 83 0.00 -0.31 -9.69
CA PHE A 83 -0.61 0.35 -8.55
C PHE A 83 -0.42 -0.52 -7.31
N SER A 84 0.41 -0.06 -6.36
CA SER A 84 1.01 -0.97 -5.39
C SER A 84 0.09 -1.34 -4.22
N ASN A 85 -0.45 -0.35 -3.50
CA ASN A 85 -1.07 -0.61 -2.20
C ASN A 85 -2.31 0.26 -1.99
N LEU A 86 -3.45 -0.37 -1.71
CA LEU A 86 -4.70 0.33 -1.46
C LEU A 86 -5.18 0.10 -0.03
N ILE A 87 -5.62 1.17 0.62
CA ILE A 87 -6.30 1.15 1.91
C ILE A 87 -7.71 1.68 1.71
N ALA A 88 -8.71 0.90 2.06
CA ALA A 88 -10.13 1.08 1.73
C ALA A 88 -10.44 0.96 0.24
N GLY A 89 -11.18 -0.09 -0.14
CA GLY A 89 -11.49 -0.44 -1.52
C GLY A 89 -12.47 0.51 -2.24
N SER A 90 -13.28 1.28 -1.51
CA SER A 90 -14.25 2.23 -2.07
C SER A 90 -14.44 3.45 -1.17
N ASP A 91 -15.23 4.43 -1.64
CA ASP A 91 -15.62 5.63 -0.90
C ASP A 91 -16.76 5.38 0.11
N ASP A 92 -17.21 4.14 0.26
CA ASP A 92 -18.24 3.77 1.22
C ASP A 92 -17.67 3.78 2.65
N PRO A 93 -18.28 4.51 3.61
CA PRO A 93 -17.84 4.54 5.01
C PRO A 93 -17.74 3.16 5.67
N SER A 94 -18.51 2.18 5.21
CA SER A 94 -18.41 0.80 5.68
C SER A 94 -17.03 0.17 5.52
N GLN A 95 -16.19 0.76 4.65
CA GLN A 95 -14.81 0.31 4.44
C GLN A 95 -13.91 0.54 5.67
N GLY A 96 -14.20 1.56 6.48
CA GLY A 96 -13.38 1.78 7.67
C GLY A 96 -13.31 3.21 8.17
N GLU A 97 -14.44 3.90 8.27
CA GLU A 97 -14.50 5.27 8.78
C GLU A 97 -13.78 5.46 10.12
N TYR A 98 -13.83 4.46 11.00
CA TYR A 98 -13.21 4.50 12.35
C TYR A 98 -12.11 3.45 12.58
N ASN A 99 -11.67 2.79 11.52
CA ASN A 99 -10.66 1.75 11.54
C ASN A 99 -9.52 2.10 10.56
N LEU A 100 -8.76 1.11 10.13
CA LEU A 100 -7.67 1.26 9.19
C LEU A 100 -6.51 2.11 9.76
N ASN A 101 -6.13 1.81 11.01
CA ASN A 101 -4.87 2.31 11.57
C ASN A 101 -3.73 1.49 10.96
N VAL A 102 -2.98 2.09 10.04
CA VAL A 102 -1.97 1.38 9.25
C VAL A 102 -0.63 2.11 9.29
N THR A 103 0.41 1.38 9.61
CA THR A 103 1.79 1.89 9.62
C THR A 103 2.62 1.23 8.52
N TRP A 104 3.34 2.05 7.76
CA TRP A 104 4.35 1.62 6.79
C TRP A 104 5.71 2.16 7.23
N ALA A 105 6.65 1.26 7.55
CA ALA A 105 7.94 1.63 8.09
C ALA A 105 9.09 0.92 7.38
N ASN A 106 10.14 1.65 7.03
CA ASN A 106 11.33 1.07 6.40
C ASN A 106 11.03 0.28 5.12
N CYS A 107 9.96 0.61 4.42
CA CYS A 107 9.57 -0.05 3.18
C CYS A 107 10.26 0.59 1.97
N TRP A 108 10.41 -0.19 0.91
CA TRP A 108 11.05 0.25 -0.31
C TRP A 108 10.15 0.02 -1.52
N TRP A 109 9.63 1.10 -2.12
CA TRP A 109 8.99 1.06 -3.43
C TRP A 109 10.03 1.29 -4.52
N LYS A 110 10.31 0.23 -5.26
CA LYS A 110 11.32 0.18 -6.31
C LYS A 110 10.78 0.66 -7.66
N SER A 111 11.68 0.67 -8.63
CA SER A 111 11.35 1.00 -10.02
C SER A 111 10.15 0.18 -10.52
N GLY A 112 9.35 0.80 -11.39
CA GLY A 112 8.13 0.22 -11.93
C GLY A 112 6.87 0.54 -11.13
N CYS A 113 6.95 0.81 -9.82
CA CYS A 113 5.81 1.31 -9.06
C CYS A 113 5.37 2.68 -9.59
N LYS A 114 4.09 2.82 -9.95
CA LYS A 114 3.58 4.05 -10.58
C LYS A 114 2.58 4.81 -9.74
N ASN A 115 1.84 4.13 -8.88
CA ASN A 115 0.79 4.75 -8.09
C ASN A 115 0.48 3.95 -6.83
N ARG A 116 -0.25 4.54 -5.89
CA ARG A 116 -0.73 3.93 -4.64
C ARG A 116 0.41 3.38 -3.77
N MET A 117 1.22 4.28 -3.22
CA MET A 117 2.35 3.89 -2.35
C MET A 117 2.32 4.55 -0.96
N PRO A 118 1.27 4.41 -0.17
CA PRO A 118 -0.06 3.88 -0.50
C PRO A 118 -1.07 4.95 -0.97
N MET A 119 -2.22 4.51 -1.46
CA MET A 119 -3.45 5.29 -1.54
C MET A 119 -4.38 4.86 -0.40
N ALA A 120 -5.02 5.81 0.29
CA ALA A 120 -6.05 5.51 1.28
C ALA A 120 -7.27 6.42 1.12
N ARG A 121 -8.46 5.85 1.34
CA ARG A 121 -9.73 6.60 1.36
C ARG A 121 -10.20 6.90 2.78
N PHE A 122 -9.90 6.05 3.71
CA PHE A 122 -10.19 6.19 5.13
C PHE A 122 -8.98 5.77 5.96
N GLY A 123 -9.03 6.03 7.26
CA GLY A 123 -8.07 5.55 8.22
C GLY A 123 -7.03 6.57 8.65
N VAL A 124 -6.19 6.14 9.57
CA VAL A 124 -5.04 6.89 10.08
C VAL A 124 -3.77 6.17 9.63
N ILE A 125 -3.04 6.78 8.73
CA ILE A 125 -1.91 6.17 8.04
C ILE A 125 -0.62 6.85 8.48
N HIS A 126 0.31 6.06 8.99
CA HIS A 126 1.63 6.53 9.37
C HIS A 126 2.69 5.98 8.41
N LEU A 127 3.43 6.87 7.77
CA LEU A 127 4.52 6.56 6.83
C LEU A 127 5.81 7.13 7.37
N TYR A 128 6.76 6.28 7.77
CA TYR A 128 8.05 6.77 8.25
C TYR A 128 9.23 5.91 7.81
N ASP A 129 10.37 6.55 7.62
CA ASP A 129 11.64 5.93 7.22
C ASP A 129 11.53 5.08 5.94
N ASN A 130 10.63 5.43 5.02
CA ASN A 130 10.45 4.69 3.79
C ASN A 130 11.30 5.24 2.65
N PHE A 131 11.62 4.39 1.68
CA PHE A 131 12.35 4.73 0.49
C PHE A 131 11.49 4.57 -0.78
N TYR A 132 11.30 5.67 -1.49
CA TYR A 132 10.58 5.73 -2.77
C TYR A 132 11.59 5.87 -3.90
N ASP A 133 11.95 4.76 -4.54
CA ASP A 133 12.90 4.69 -5.66
C ASP A 133 12.17 4.29 -6.95
N CYS A 134 11.20 5.10 -7.31
CA CYS A 134 10.27 4.84 -8.42
C CYS A 134 10.21 6.04 -9.38
N PRO A 135 11.29 6.34 -10.11
CA PRO A 135 11.31 7.42 -11.08
C PRO A 135 10.19 7.24 -12.11
N GLY A 136 9.49 8.33 -12.45
CA GLY A 136 8.36 8.30 -13.37
C GLY A 136 7.05 7.81 -12.75
N ALA A 137 6.97 7.66 -11.42
CA ALA A 137 5.71 7.43 -10.73
C ALA A 137 4.72 8.56 -11.03
N SER A 138 3.46 8.20 -11.28
CA SER A 138 2.39 9.19 -11.50
C SER A 138 1.98 9.89 -10.21
N VAL A 139 2.03 9.19 -9.10
CA VAL A 139 1.94 9.73 -7.73
C VAL A 139 2.37 8.65 -6.74
N CYS A 140 3.17 9.00 -5.74
CA CYS A 140 3.56 8.06 -4.68
C CYS A 140 2.48 7.95 -3.61
N ILE A 141 2.33 8.97 -2.78
CA ILE A 141 1.43 9.00 -1.64
C ILE A 141 0.13 9.70 -2.03
N ASN A 142 -1.01 9.02 -1.81
CA ASN A 142 -2.28 9.49 -2.32
C ASN A 142 -3.39 9.44 -1.25
N PRO A 143 -3.42 10.40 -0.32
CA PRO A 143 -4.53 10.58 0.62
C PRO A 143 -5.79 11.02 -0.10
N GLN A 144 -6.89 10.32 0.13
CA GLN A 144 -8.20 10.63 -0.45
C GLN A 144 -9.31 10.52 0.59
N LYS A 145 -10.46 11.06 0.26
CA LYS A 145 -11.69 10.99 1.05
C LYS A 145 -11.45 11.54 2.47
N GLU A 146 -11.55 10.71 3.49
CA GLU A 146 -11.45 11.07 4.91
C GLU A 146 -10.24 10.42 5.59
N SER A 147 -9.24 10.04 4.81
CA SER A 147 -7.99 9.51 5.37
C SER A 147 -7.12 10.60 5.99
N ASN A 148 -6.40 10.24 7.05
CA ASN A 148 -5.45 11.10 7.75
C ASN A 148 -4.07 10.49 7.64
N PHE A 149 -3.09 11.26 7.18
CA PHE A 149 -1.71 10.80 7.00
C PHE A 149 -0.75 11.58 7.87
N LEU A 150 0.10 10.86 8.59
CA LEU A 150 1.34 11.37 9.17
C LEU A 150 2.49 10.83 8.33
N ILE A 151 3.31 11.73 7.78
CA ILE A 151 4.39 11.38 6.84
C ILE A 151 5.68 11.98 7.38
N GLU A 152 6.61 11.12 7.81
CA GLU A 152 7.83 11.53 8.49
C GLU A 152 9.06 10.83 7.88
N ASN A 153 10.15 11.58 7.75
CA ASN A 153 11.48 11.03 7.49
C ASN A 153 11.58 10.06 6.30
N ASN A 154 10.76 10.28 5.25
CA ASN A 154 10.78 9.45 4.05
C ASN A 154 11.74 10.02 3.02
N TYR A 155 12.42 9.15 2.27
CA TYR A 155 13.32 9.54 1.20
C TYR A 155 12.75 9.23 -0.19
N PHE A 156 12.85 10.20 -1.09
CA PHE A 156 12.42 10.08 -2.49
C PHE A 156 13.62 10.24 -3.40
N SER A 157 13.88 9.24 -4.25
CA SER A 157 15.03 9.28 -5.16
C SER A 157 14.86 10.37 -6.24
N PRO A 158 15.96 10.86 -6.81
CA PRO A 158 15.90 11.75 -7.96
C PRO A 158 15.06 11.14 -9.10
N GLY A 159 14.18 11.95 -9.71
CA GLY A 159 13.26 11.51 -10.76
C GLY A 159 11.89 11.08 -10.27
N VAL A 160 11.65 11.03 -8.96
CA VAL A 160 10.30 10.96 -8.40
C VAL A 160 9.70 12.37 -8.42
N ASN A 161 8.91 12.67 -9.44
CA ASN A 161 8.45 14.03 -9.69
C ASN A 161 7.12 14.38 -9.02
N ARG A 162 6.31 13.39 -8.68
CA ARG A 162 5.02 13.59 -8.03
C ARG A 162 4.90 12.75 -6.77
N ILE A 163 5.43 13.32 -5.69
CA ILE A 163 5.47 12.66 -4.38
C ILE A 163 4.07 12.48 -3.81
N PHE A 164 3.21 13.49 -3.95
CA PHE A 164 1.99 13.60 -3.19
C PHE A 164 0.81 14.09 -4.03
N SER A 165 -0.39 13.53 -3.82
CA SER A 165 -1.65 14.03 -4.37
C SER A 165 -2.78 13.78 -3.39
N GLN A 166 -3.39 14.83 -2.90
CA GLN A 166 -4.45 14.79 -1.89
C GLN A 166 -5.80 15.19 -2.47
N LYS A 167 -6.86 14.51 -2.04
CA LYS A 167 -8.24 14.86 -2.38
C LYS A 167 -9.16 14.57 -1.20
N ASN A 168 -9.72 15.64 -0.59
CA ASN A 168 -10.62 15.56 0.57
C ASN A 168 -10.06 14.74 1.74
N ALA A 169 -8.79 14.89 2.02
CA ALA A 169 -8.10 14.17 3.07
C ALA A 169 -7.21 15.11 3.88
N THR A 170 -6.73 14.69 5.03
CA THR A 170 -5.77 15.41 5.84
C THR A 170 -4.41 14.73 5.80
N ALA A 171 -3.36 15.51 5.60
CA ALA A 171 -2.00 14.97 5.67
C ALA A 171 -1.07 15.95 6.37
N TYR A 172 -0.25 15.42 7.26
CA TYR A 172 0.81 16.12 7.94
C TYR A 172 2.14 15.58 7.47
N VAL A 173 2.99 16.46 6.95
CA VAL A 173 4.31 16.09 6.43
C VAL A 173 5.36 16.71 7.33
N TRP A 174 6.26 15.87 7.85
CA TRP A 174 7.41 16.29 8.67
C TRP A 174 8.70 15.85 7.97
N HIS A 175 9.70 16.72 8.01
CA HIS A 175 11.01 16.48 7.40
C HIS A 175 12.05 16.17 8.46
#